data_bb48607b27c9127fc24fb8c593ebd849
#
_entry.id   bb48607b27c9127fc24fb8c593ebd849
#
_cell.length_a   1.000
_cell.length_b   1.000
_cell.length_c   1.000
_cell.angle_alpha   90.00
_cell.angle_beta   90.00
_cell.angle_gamma   90.00
#
_symmetry.space_group_name_H-M   'P 1'
#
loop_
_entity.id
_entity.type
_entity.pdbx_description
1 polymer ?
#
loop_
_entity_poly.entity_id
_entity_poly.type
_entity_poly.pdbx_seq_one_letter_code
_entity_poly.pdbx_strand_id
1 'polypeptide(L)'
;MEKGITSIAFPMLGCGNGGLDWENEVRPLMEKYLKNLPIDIYIHLYRKDPFEPEYRNINKIKNWLRSEPESLAFVEVWEDIQNLVRQNDSYFTLNNKIDFTVSIISHPEEGLGIKTQGRIVHIYKSQLVDLWQHIRSFGFVIPSSMPSGMEKYTPFIIAILHHLPYLKPVIISTQYQEMNKESIGLQYIPVNHTKNLNVEEVYLDESTN
;
A
#
# COMPACT_ATOMS: atom_id res chain seq x y z
N MET A 1 -40.69 17.73 26.01
CA MET A 1 -39.30 17.34 26.40
C MET A 1 -38.36 18.06 25.46
N GLU A 2 -37.74 19.12 25.89
CA GLU A 2 -36.67 19.78 25.18
C GLU A 2 -35.51 18.80 25.08
N LYS A 3 -35.12 18.43 23.83
CA LYS A 3 -33.91 17.67 23.63
C LYS A 3 -32.75 18.61 23.91
N GLY A 4 -31.98 18.35 24.95
CA GLY A 4 -30.85 19.18 25.39
C GLY A 4 -29.72 19.14 24.31
N ILE A 5 -29.95 19.87 23.21
CA ILE A 5 -28.92 20.06 22.18
C ILE A 5 -27.96 21.11 22.70
N THR A 6 -26.69 20.76 22.85
CA THR A 6 -25.64 21.65 23.33
C THR A 6 -24.76 22.20 22.19
N SER A 7 -24.75 21.55 21.07
CA SER A 7 -23.99 21.98 19.91
C SER A 7 -24.63 21.50 18.59
N ILE A 8 -24.38 22.25 17.49
CA ILE A 8 -24.85 21.91 16.16
C ILE A 8 -23.78 22.28 15.13
N ALA A 9 -23.63 21.43 14.09
CA ALA A 9 -22.70 21.66 13.00
C ALA A 9 -23.46 21.84 11.68
N PHE A 10 -23.05 22.81 10.88
CA PHE A 10 -23.60 23.09 9.55
C PHE A 10 -22.52 23.06 8.48
N PRO A 11 -22.80 22.59 7.27
CA PRO A 11 -22.00 22.92 6.11
C PRO A 11 -22.28 24.38 5.67
N MET A 12 -21.53 24.88 4.70
CA MET A 12 -21.84 26.14 4.02
C MET A 12 -23.14 25.98 3.22
N LEU A 13 -24.26 26.33 3.82
CA LEU A 13 -25.59 26.14 3.26
C LEU A 13 -25.75 26.90 1.95
N GLY A 14 -26.18 26.21 0.89
CA GLY A 14 -26.43 26.80 -0.41
C GLY A 14 -25.19 27.18 -1.23
N CYS A 15 -23.97 27.07 -0.69
CA CYS A 15 -22.74 27.50 -1.36
C CYS A 15 -22.11 26.44 -2.27
N GLY A 16 -22.70 25.25 -2.34
CA GLY A 16 -22.34 24.22 -3.31
C GLY A 16 -23.16 24.34 -4.59
N ASN A 17 -24.04 23.37 -4.83
CA ASN A 17 -24.92 23.36 -6.00
C ASN A 17 -25.90 24.54 -6.08
N GLY A 18 -26.17 25.22 -4.96
CA GLY A 18 -27.03 26.38 -4.88
C GLY A 18 -26.40 27.69 -5.37
N GLY A 19 -25.07 27.70 -5.57
CA GLY A 19 -24.37 28.86 -6.17
C GLY A 19 -24.30 30.12 -5.30
N LEU A 20 -24.71 30.08 -4.02
CA LEU A 20 -24.68 31.24 -3.13
C LEU A 20 -23.23 31.54 -2.71
N ASP A 21 -22.94 32.85 -2.54
CA ASP A 21 -21.64 33.28 -2.03
C ASP A 21 -21.58 33.18 -0.50
N TRP A 22 -20.55 32.47 -0.01
CA TRP A 22 -20.39 32.26 1.42
C TRP A 22 -20.14 33.57 2.19
N GLU A 23 -19.18 34.36 1.75
CA GLU A 23 -18.74 35.55 2.49
C GLU A 23 -19.75 36.69 2.42
N ASN A 24 -20.41 36.86 1.25
CA ASN A 24 -21.28 38.02 1.00
C ASN A 24 -22.74 37.76 1.32
N GLU A 25 -23.20 36.51 1.24
CA GLU A 25 -24.64 36.19 1.36
C GLU A 25 -24.92 35.29 2.58
N VAL A 26 -24.28 34.14 2.67
CA VAL A 26 -24.68 33.10 3.62
C VAL A 26 -24.15 33.35 5.03
N ARG A 27 -22.85 33.67 5.15
CA ARG A 27 -22.22 33.94 6.44
C ARG A 27 -22.89 35.05 7.23
N PRO A 28 -23.20 36.23 6.65
CA PRO A 28 -23.88 37.29 7.39
C PRO A 28 -25.26 36.87 7.88
N LEU A 29 -26.00 36.09 7.11
CA LEU A 29 -27.30 35.56 7.54
C LEU A 29 -27.16 34.55 8.67
N MET A 30 -26.23 33.63 8.56
CA MET A 30 -26.00 32.65 9.64
C MET A 30 -25.55 33.34 10.93
N GLU A 31 -24.64 34.30 10.86
CA GLU A 31 -24.21 35.07 12.01
C GLU A 31 -25.39 35.84 12.66
N LYS A 32 -26.22 36.46 11.84
CA LYS A 32 -27.40 37.22 12.31
C LYS A 32 -28.38 36.36 13.12
N TYR A 33 -28.66 35.13 12.64
CA TYR A 33 -29.71 34.29 13.24
C TYR A 33 -29.18 33.29 14.26
N LEU A 34 -27.92 32.84 14.14
CA LEU A 34 -27.38 31.78 14.98
C LEU A 34 -26.50 32.26 16.12
N LYS A 35 -25.89 33.45 16.01
CA LYS A 35 -24.95 33.99 17.01
C LYS A 35 -25.53 34.11 18.44
N ASN A 36 -26.84 34.33 18.55
CA ASN A 36 -27.51 34.56 19.83
C ASN A 36 -28.13 33.29 20.45
N LEU A 37 -27.91 32.13 19.82
CA LEU A 37 -28.38 30.86 20.35
C LEU A 37 -27.47 30.40 21.49
N PRO A 38 -28.04 29.85 22.61
CA PRO A 38 -27.27 29.39 23.77
C PRO A 38 -26.66 27.98 23.55
N ILE A 39 -26.12 27.74 22.37
CA ILE A 39 -25.49 26.48 21.95
C ILE A 39 -24.25 26.77 21.11
N ASP A 40 -23.31 25.83 21.09
CA ASP A 40 -22.14 25.94 20.23
C ASP A 40 -22.47 25.65 18.78
N ILE A 41 -22.05 26.53 17.89
CA ILE A 41 -22.33 26.42 16.45
C ILE A 41 -21.02 26.28 15.70
N TYR A 42 -20.88 25.17 15.00
CA TYR A 42 -19.73 24.86 14.13
C TYR A 42 -20.13 24.96 12.67
N ILE A 43 -19.34 25.69 11.87
CA ILE A 43 -19.54 25.78 10.44
C ILE A 43 -18.35 25.17 9.75
N HIS A 44 -18.60 24.11 8.97
CA HIS A 44 -17.58 23.45 8.17
C HIS A 44 -17.37 24.23 6.88
N LEU A 45 -16.27 24.98 6.83
CA LEU A 45 -15.86 25.71 5.64
C LEU A 45 -15.14 24.75 4.70
N TYR A 46 -15.79 24.37 3.61
CA TYR A 46 -15.07 23.76 2.50
C TYR A 46 -14.25 24.87 1.83
N ARG A 47 -12.95 24.88 2.04
CA ARG A 47 -12.09 25.58 1.09
C ARG A 47 -12.36 24.94 -0.27
N LYS A 48 -12.67 25.74 -1.25
CA LYS A 48 -12.48 25.38 -2.66
C LYS A 48 -10.98 25.33 -2.91
N ASP A 49 -10.30 24.30 -2.40
CA ASP A 49 -9.28 23.70 -3.25
C ASP A 49 -10.03 23.32 -4.50
N PRO A 50 -9.47 23.55 -5.70
CA PRO A 50 -10.10 23.05 -6.90
C PRO A 50 -10.32 21.57 -6.66
N PHE A 51 -11.55 21.18 -6.30
CA PHE A 51 -11.91 19.83 -5.97
C PHE A 51 -11.79 19.06 -7.28
N GLU A 52 -10.56 18.68 -7.56
CA GLU A 52 -10.32 17.62 -8.50
C GLU A 52 -10.86 16.38 -7.81
N PRO A 53 -12.01 15.86 -8.24
CA PRO A 53 -12.59 14.69 -7.60
C PRO A 53 -11.50 13.63 -7.54
N GLU A 54 -11.30 13.01 -6.39
CA GLU A 54 -10.21 12.04 -6.17
C GLU A 54 -10.15 10.98 -7.28
N TYR A 55 -11.33 10.62 -7.85
CA TYR A 55 -11.42 9.69 -8.97
C TYR A 55 -10.80 10.22 -10.29
N ARG A 56 -10.50 11.51 -10.42
CA ARG A 56 -9.76 12.04 -11.57
C ARG A 56 -8.25 11.93 -11.42
N ASN A 57 -7.76 11.84 -10.19
CA ASN A 57 -6.35 11.68 -9.95
C ASN A 57 -6.01 10.20 -9.74
N ILE A 58 -5.85 9.49 -10.84
CA ILE A 58 -5.52 8.05 -10.86
C ILE A 58 -4.29 7.76 -10.00
N ASN A 59 -3.29 8.63 -10.00
CA ASN A 59 -2.08 8.42 -9.20
C ASN A 59 -2.34 8.52 -7.69
N LYS A 60 -3.21 9.44 -7.25
CA LYS A 60 -3.61 9.52 -5.84
C LYS A 60 -4.37 8.27 -5.41
N ILE A 61 -5.29 7.78 -6.25
CA ILE A 61 -6.03 6.53 -5.97
C ILE A 61 -5.06 5.34 -5.91
N LYS A 62 -4.16 5.20 -6.89
CA LYS A 62 -3.16 4.12 -6.91
C LYS A 62 -2.26 4.15 -5.66
N ASN A 63 -1.85 5.33 -5.21
CA ASN A 63 -1.06 5.48 -3.98
C ASN A 63 -1.88 5.15 -2.72
N TRP A 64 -3.14 5.56 -2.68
CA TRP A 64 -4.04 5.23 -1.58
C TRP A 64 -4.31 3.72 -1.49
N LEU A 65 -4.59 3.06 -2.61
CA LEU A 65 -4.76 1.60 -2.65
C LEU A 65 -3.53 0.85 -2.15
N ARG A 66 -2.32 1.43 -2.32
CA ARG A 66 -1.06 0.85 -1.83
C ARG A 66 -0.71 1.23 -0.40
N SER A 67 -1.52 2.05 0.26
CA SER A 67 -1.29 2.44 1.67
C SER A 67 -1.64 1.35 2.65
N GLU A 68 -2.58 0.46 2.29
CA GLU A 68 -3.06 -0.62 3.14
C GLU A 68 -3.21 -1.92 2.34
N PRO A 69 -2.75 -3.08 2.85
CA PRO A 69 -2.80 -4.36 2.13
C PRO A 69 -4.22 -4.79 1.79
N GLU A 70 -5.17 -4.54 2.69
CA GLU A 70 -6.57 -4.90 2.51
C GLU A 70 -7.24 -4.18 1.35
N SER A 71 -6.80 -2.96 1.07
CA SER A 71 -7.35 -2.11 0.00
C SER A 71 -6.79 -2.44 -1.38
N LEU A 72 -5.62 -3.09 -1.46
CA LEU A 72 -4.94 -3.35 -2.72
C LEU A 72 -5.44 -4.64 -3.39
N ALA A 73 -6.21 -4.49 -4.45
CA ALA A 73 -6.69 -5.62 -5.25
C ALA A 73 -5.55 -6.28 -6.05
N PHE A 74 -5.64 -7.59 -6.27
CA PHE A 74 -4.61 -8.31 -7.03
C PHE A 74 -4.43 -7.78 -8.46
N VAL A 75 -5.45 -7.23 -9.08
CA VAL A 75 -5.36 -6.62 -10.42
C VAL A 75 -4.31 -5.51 -10.46
N GLU A 76 -4.26 -4.67 -9.42
CA GLU A 76 -3.25 -3.61 -9.29
C GLU A 76 -1.84 -4.20 -9.07
N VAL A 77 -1.74 -5.24 -8.24
CA VAL A 77 -0.47 -5.95 -8.00
C VAL A 77 0.04 -6.60 -9.28
N TRP A 78 -0.86 -7.19 -10.06
CA TRP A 78 -0.52 -7.81 -11.34
C TRP A 78 -0.03 -6.79 -12.37
N GLU A 79 -0.67 -5.62 -12.44
CA GLU A 79 -0.19 -4.50 -13.28
C GLU A 79 1.22 -4.05 -12.85
N ASP A 80 1.46 -3.94 -11.53
CA ASP A 80 2.79 -3.57 -11.01
C ASP A 80 3.84 -4.63 -11.34
N ILE A 81 3.53 -5.93 -11.21
CA ILE A 81 4.41 -7.04 -11.60
C ILE A 81 4.71 -6.99 -13.10
N GLN A 82 3.71 -6.78 -13.94
CA GLN A 82 3.91 -6.67 -15.39
C GLN A 82 4.82 -5.50 -15.76
N ASN A 83 4.65 -4.35 -15.11
CA ASN A 83 5.49 -3.17 -15.32
C ASN A 83 6.93 -3.44 -14.86
N LEU A 84 7.10 -4.10 -13.72
CA LEU A 84 8.40 -4.50 -13.19
C LEU A 84 9.15 -5.43 -14.16
N VAL A 85 8.46 -6.45 -14.70
CA VAL A 85 9.04 -7.41 -15.66
C VAL A 85 9.42 -6.74 -16.98
N ARG A 86 8.68 -5.71 -17.42
CA ARG A 86 9.02 -4.94 -18.63
C ARG A 86 10.24 -4.04 -18.45
N GLN A 87 10.53 -3.61 -17.22
CA GLN A 87 11.61 -2.67 -16.89
C GLN A 87 12.94 -3.37 -16.57
N ASN A 88 12.91 -4.64 -16.22
CA ASN A 88 14.09 -5.38 -15.78
C ASN A 88 14.32 -6.62 -16.64
N ASP A 89 15.49 -6.72 -17.23
CA ASP A 89 15.88 -7.85 -18.10
C ASP A 89 16.31 -9.08 -17.28
N SER A 90 16.88 -8.89 -16.09
CA SER A 90 17.40 -9.97 -15.24
C SER A 90 17.16 -9.69 -13.75
N TYR A 91 17.16 -10.77 -12.97
CA TYR A 91 16.96 -10.78 -11.54
C TYR A 91 17.97 -11.70 -10.87
N PHE A 92 18.24 -11.47 -9.58
CA PHE A 92 19.10 -12.32 -8.74
C PHE A 92 18.35 -12.76 -7.51
N THR A 93 18.44 -14.05 -7.17
CA THR A 93 17.91 -14.52 -5.87
C THR A 93 18.67 -13.87 -4.72
N LEU A 94 17.96 -13.52 -3.65
CA LEU A 94 18.56 -12.76 -2.53
C LEU A 94 19.60 -13.57 -1.75
N ASN A 95 19.41 -14.90 -1.63
CA ASN A 95 20.29 -15.77 -0.83
C ASN A 95 21.56 -16.17 -1.60
N ASN A 96 21.38 -16.74 -2.79
CA ASN A 96 22.46 -17.42 -3.52
C ASN A 96 22.93 -16.64 -4.74
N LYS A 97 22.34 -15.47 -5.01
CA LYS A 97 22.61 -14.63 -6.19
C LYS A 97 22.56 -15.42 -7.53
N ILE A 98 21.61 -16.35 -7.62
CA ILE A 98 21.35 -17.09 -8.85
C ILE A 98 20.70 -16.12 -9.83
N ASP A 99 21.30 -15.99 -11.01
CA ASP A 99 20.77 -15.17 -12.10
C ASP A 99 19.58 -15.88 -12.79
N PHE A 100 18.55 -15.10 -13.10
CA PHE A 100 17.39 -15.59 -13.84
C PHE A 100 16.68 -14.46 -14.58
N THR A 101 15.96 -14.81 -15.63
CA THR A 101 15.12 -13.88 -16.40
C THR A 101 13.66 -14.21 -16.18
N VAL A 102 12.81 -13.18 -16.29
CA VAL A 102 11.35 -13.30 -16.11
C VAL A 102 10.65 -12.80 -17.35
N SER A 103 9.61 -13.50 -17.77
CA SER A 103 8.73 -13.10 -18.87
C SER A 103 7.28 -13.30 -18.50
N ILE A 104 6.41 -12.48 -19.07
CA ILE A 104 4.96 -12.71 -18.96
C ILE A 104 4.57 -13.81 -19.94
N ILE A 105 3.84 -14.80 -19.46
CA ILE A 105 3.27 -15.87 -20.28
C ILE A 105 1.74 -15.72 -20.35
N SER A 106 1.15 -16.12 -21.48
CA SER A 106 -0.30 -16.04 -21.71
C SER A 106 -0.94 -17.41 -21.94
N HIS A 107 -0.13 -18.44 -22.22
CA HIS A 107 -0.60 -19.79 -22.51
C HIS A 107 0.19 -20.84 -21.71
N PRO A 108 -0.46 -21.92 -21.18
CA PRO A 108 -1.90 -22.20 -21.24
C PRO A 108 -2.74 -21.29 -20.32
N GLU A 109 -2.13 -20.63 -19.34
CA GLU A 109 -2.71 -19.67 -18.41
C GLU A 109 -1.77 -18.47 -18.26
N GLU A 110 -2.31 -17.30 -17.99
CA GLU A 110 -1.51 -16.10 -17.70
C GLU A 110 -0.64 -16.28 -16.45
N GLY A 111 0.60 -15.80 -16.50
CA GLY A 111 1.52 -15.94 -15.37
C GLY A 111 2.92 -15.46 -15.67
N LEU A 112 3.89 -15.95 -14.91
CA LEU A 112 5.31 -15.67 -15.04
C LEU A 112 6.06 -16.89 -15.53
N GLY A 113 6.87 -16.72 -16.58
CA GLY A 113 7.86 -17.69 -17.01
C GLY A 113 9.23 -17.29 -16.46
N ILE A 114 9.80 -18.10 -15.58
CA ILE A 114 11.12 -17.89 -14.97
C ILE A 114 12.12 -18.81 -15.66
N LYS A 115 13.14 -18.24 -16.29
CA LYS A 115 14.22 -18.99 -16.95
C LYS A 115 15.49 -18.87 -16.12
N THR A 116 16.00 -20.00 -15.65
CA THR A 116 17.25 -20.12 -14.87
C THR A 116 18.00 -21.37 -15.25
N GLN A 117 19.32 -21.29 -15.43
CA GLN A 117 20.20 -22.43 -15.69
C GLN A 117 19.67 -23.43 -16.75
N GLY A 118 19.06 -22.90 -17.84
CA GLY A 118 18.51 -23.71 -18.91
C GLY A 118 17.14 -24.37 -18.63
N ARG A 119 16.54 -24.10 -17.49
CA ARG A 119 15.19 -24.56 -17.11
C ARG A 119 14.22 -23.40 -17.17
N ILE A 120 12.98 -23.69 -17.56
CA ILE A 120 11.86 -22.74 -17.49
C ILE A 120 10.88 -23.26 -16.47
N VAL A 121 10.49 -22.37 -15.56
CA VAL A 121 9.49 -22.61 -14.53
C VAL A 121 8.32 -21.67 -14.80
N HIS A 122 7.11 -22.19 -14.73
CA HIS A 122 5.90 -21.39 -14.86
C HIS A 122 5.25 -21.21 -13.48
N ILE A 123 4.91 -19.97 -13.16
CA ILE A 123 4.11 -19.60 -11.99
C ILE A 123 2.87 -18.92 -12.52
N TYR A 124 1.75 -19.58 -12.35
CA TYR A 124 0.48 -19.10 -12.89
C TYR A 124 -0.09 -17.94 -12.06
N LYS A 125 -0.85 -17.10 -12.73
CA LYS A 125 -1.51 -15.94 -12.09
C LYS A 125 -2.41 -16.35 -10.94
N SER A 126 -3.11 -17.47 -11.05
CA SER A 126 -3.93 -18.06 -9.98
C SER A 126 -3.11 -18.30 -8.71
N GLN A 127 -1.91 -18.85 -8.81
CA GLN A 127 -1.00 -19.08 -7.68
C GLN A 127 -0.54 -17.76 -7.05
N LEU A 128 -0.29 -16.73 -7.85
CA LEU A 128 0.07 -15.40 -7.36
C LEU A 128 -1.12 -14.71 -6.67
N VAL A 129 -2.36 -14.98 -7.08
CA VAL A 129 -3.58 -14.54 -6.37
C VAL A 129 -3.60 -15.13 -4.97
N ASP A 130 -3.39 -16.44 -4.83
CA ASP A 130 -3.38 -17.11 -3.54
C ASP A 130 -2.28 -16.57 -2.63
N LEU A 131 -1.09 -16.34 -3.18
CA LEU A 131 0.02 -15.72 -2.47
C LEU A 131 -0.34 -14.30 -1.99
N TRP A 132 -0.95 -13.50 -2.86
CA TRP A 132 -1.36 -12.14 -2.51
C TRP A 132 -2.45 -12.12 -1.43
N GLN A 133 -3.42 -13.02 -1.51
CA GLN A 133 -4.44 -13.17 -0.46
C GLN A 133 -3.81 -13.53 0.89
N HIS A 134 -2.80 -14.40 0.89
CA HIS A 134 -2.06 -14.72 2.10
C HIS A 134 -1.35 -13.47 2.68
N ILE A 135 -0.62 -12.73 1.84
CA ILE A 135 0.06 -11.49 2.26
C ILE A 135 -0.93 -10.45 2.79
N ARG A 136 -2.09 -10.29 2.13
CA ARG A 136 -3.14 -9.38 2.61
C ARG A 136 -3.67 -9.75 3.98
N SER A 137 -3.85 -11.03 4.23
CA SER A 137 -4.45 -11.53 5.49
C SER A 137 -3.47 -11.47 6.66
N PHE A 138 -2.18 -11.71 6.42
CA PHE A 138 -1.19 -11.87 7.49
C PHE A 138 -0.15 -10.74 7.53
N GLY A 139 -0.10 -9.88 6.51
CA GLY A 139 0.90 -8.82 6.39
C GLY A 139 2.29 -9.28 5.95
N PHE A 140 2.52 -10.59 5.89
CA PHE A 140 3.80 -11.19 5.49
C PHE A 140 3.64 -12.59 4.92
N VAL A 141 4.68 -13.07 4.25
CA VAL A 141 4.82 -14.48 3.84
C VAL A 141 6.25 -14.96 4.08
N ILE A 142 6.38 -16.19 4.53
CA ILE A 142 7.65 -16.87 4.77
C ILE A 142 7.70 -18.16 3.95
N PRO A 143 8.88 -18.77 3.72
CA PRO A 143 8.98 -19.99 2.92
C PRO A 143 8.07 -21.13 3.39
N SER A 144 7.89 -21.27 4.71
CA SER A 144 7.03 -22.31 5.31
C SER A 144 5.53 -22.01 5.21
N SER A 145 5.13 -20.78 4.88
CA SER A 145 3.74 -20.37 4.70
C SER A 145 3.38 -20.06 3.23
N MET A 146 4.26 -20.42 2.30
CA MET A 146 3.97 -20.30 0.87
C MET A 146 2.78 -21.17 0.48
N PRO A 147 1.91 -20.70 -0.43
CA PRO A 147 0.85 -21.53 -1.01
C PRO A 147 1.40 -22.81 -1.61
N SER A 148 0.59 -23.89 -1.53
CA SER A 148 0.98 -25.21 -1.99
C SER A 148 1.47 -25.21 -3.44
N GLY A 149 2.60 -25.89 -3.68
CA GLY A 149 3.23 -25.97 -4.98
C GLY A 149 4.16 -24.81 -5.35
N MET A 150 4.24 -23.77 -4.52
CA MET A 150 5.12 -22.62 -4.72
C MET A 150 6.40 -22.66 -3.87
N GLU A 151 6.51 -23.59 -2.92
CA GLU A 151 7.58 -23.62 -1.92
C GLU A 151 8.98 -23.66 -2.54
N LYS A 152 9.17 -24.49 -3.57
CA LYS A 152 10.45 -24.62 -4.29
C LYS A 152 10.81 -23.41 -5.15
N TYR A 153 9.86 -22.56 -5.45
CA TYR A 153 10.05 -21.34 -6.25
C TYR A 153 10.14 -20.06 -5.40
N THR A 154 10.03 -20.21 -4.08
CA THR A 154 10.10 -19.12 -3.10
C THR A 154 11.25 -18.14 -3.36
N PRO A 155 12.52 -18.58 -3.58
CA PRO A 155 13.63 -17.64 -3.78
C PRO A 155 13.43 -16.74 -5.01
N PHE A 156 12.86 -17.26 -6.09
CA PHE A 156 12.59 -16.48 -7.31
C PHE A 156 11.43 -15.51 -7.10
N ILE A 157 10.35 -15.98 -6.46
CA ILE A 157 9.17 -15.16 -6.18
C ILE A 157 9.55 -13.98 -5.28
N ILE A 158 10.29 -14.23 -4.21
CA ILE A 158 10.78 -13.18 -3.30
C ILE A 158 11.66 -12.20 -4.06
N ALA A 159 12.58 -12.69 -4.92
CA ALA A 159 13.48 -11.87 -5.69
C ALA A 159 12.77 -10.99 -6.73
N ILE A 160 11.60 -11.37 -7.22
CA ILE A 160 10.77 -10.53 -8.08
C ILE A 160 9.98 -9.52 -7.24
N LEU A 161 9.23 -10.03 -6.26
CA LEU A 161 8.23 -9.24 -5.56
C LEU A 161 8.83 -8.19 -4.61
N HIS A 162 10.06 -8.38 -4.10
CA HIS A 162 10.70 -7.36 -3.23
C HIS A 162 10.98 -6.03 -3.95
N HIS A 163 10.95 -6.00 -5.29
CA HIS A 163 11.06 -4.77 -6.07
C HIS A 163 9.78 -3.93 -6.05
N LEU A 164 8.65 -4.52 -5.65
CA LEU A 164 7.42 -3.77 -5.46
C LEU A 164 7.58 -2.80 -4.28
N PRO A 165 7.10 -1.54 -4.40
CA PRO A 165 7.39 -0.50 -3.41
C PRO A 165 6.81 -0.80 -2.02
N TYR A 166 5.78 -1.65 -1.95
CA TYR A 166 5.04 -2.02 -0.74
C TYR A 166 5.43 -3.40 -0.18
N LEU A 167 6.41 -4.10 -0.78
CA LEU A 167 6.92 -5.38 -0.28
C LEU A 167 8.42 -5.26 0.04
N LYS A 168 8.81 -5.69 1.22
CA LYS A 168 10.21 -5.68 1.66
C LYS A 168 10.64 -7.07 2.11
N PRO A 169 11.89 -7.47 1.81
CA PRO A 169 12.43 -8.72 2.31
C PRO A 169 12.66 -8.62 3.82
N VAL A 170 12.36 -9.70 4.54
CA VAL A 170 12.62 -9.85 5.96
C VAL A 170 13.41 -11.13 6.22
N ILE A 171 14.39 -11.04 7.10
CA ILE A 171 15.17 -12.20 7.54
C ILE A 171 14.49 -12.77 8.77
N ILE A 172 14.22 -14.08 8.75
CA ILE A 172 13.58 -14.78 9.83
C ILE A 172 14.60 -15.75 10.43
N SER A 173 14.88 -15.55 11.71
CA SER A 173 15.67 -16.46 12.51
C SER A 173 14.76 -17.47 13.19
N THR A 174 14.85 -18.74 12.82
CA THR A 174 14.15 -19.81 13.53
C THR A 174 15.02 -20.29 14.68
N GLN A 175 14.60 -20.00 15.92
CA GLN A 175 15.35 -20.38 17.15
C GLN A 175 15.50 -21.88 17.36
N TYR A 176 14.87 -22.74 16.58
CA TYR A 176 14.76 -24.18 16.86
C TYR A 176 15.23 -25.15 15.78
N GLN A 177 15.71 -24.67 14.65
CA GLN A 177 16.29 -25.56 13.64
C GLN A 177 17.59 -25.01 13.08
N GLU A 178 18.68 -25.79 13.33
CA GLU A 178 20.02 -25.68 12.76
C GLU A 178 20.52 -24.25 12.46
N MET A 179 21.48 -23.79 13.22
CA MET A 179 22.06 -22.46 13.34
C MET A 179 22.56 -21.76 12.05
N ASN A 180 22.22 -22.25 10.85
CA ASN A 180 22.82 -21.73 9.61
C ASN A 180 21.86 -21.55 8.41
N LYS A 181 20.56 -21.54 8.58
CA LYS A 181 19.64 -21.23 7.46
C LYS A 181 18.79 -20.00 7.78
N GLU A 182 19.32 -18.84 7.40
CA GLU A 182 18.50 -17.63 7.30
C GLU A 182 17.41 -17.85 6.26
N SER A 183 16.17 -17.82 6.68
CA SER A 183 15.02 -17.82 5.78
C SER A 183 14.64 -16.39 5.44
N ILE A 184 14.56 -16.07 4.15
CA ILE A 184 14.06 -14.77 3.69
C ILE A 184 12.58 -14.91 3.39
N GLY A 185 11.77 -14.02 3.95
CA GLY A 185 10.37 -13.82 3.65
C GLY A 185 10.11 -12.46 3.00
N LEU A 186 8.84 -12.13 2.79
CA LEU A 186 8.38 -10.81 2.38
C LEU A 186 7.40 -10.28 3.41
N GLN A 187 7.51 -9.00 3.71
CA GLN A 187 6.57 -8.26 4.54
C GLN A 187 5.92 -7.14 3.72
N TYR A 188 4.63 -6.95 3.91
CA TYR A 188 3.93 -5.78 3.39
C TYR A 188 4.24 -4.55 4.23
N ILE A 189 4.70 -3.48 3.58
CA ILE A 189 4.96 -2.19 4.21
C ILE A 189 4.20 -1.13 3.43
N PRO A 190 3.23 -0.42 4.04
CA PRO A 190 2.51 0.66 3.38
C PRO A 190 3.45 1.74 2.85
N VAL A 191 3.23 2.18 1.62
CA VAL A 191 4.11 3.17 0.94
C VAL A 191 4.24 4.48 1.73
N ASN A 192 3.21 4.84 2.50
CA ASN A 192 3.21 6.09 3.29
C ASN A 192 4.11 6.03 4.52
N HIS A 193 4.48 4.84 5.02
CA HIS A 193 5.39 4.69 6.17
C HIS A 193 6.86 4.88 5.78
N THR A 194 7.23 4.75 4.51
CA THR A 194 8.62 4.92 4.07
C THR A 194 9.08 6.37 4.03
N LYS A 195 8.16 7.35 4.09
CA LYS A 195 8.51 8.78 4.10
C LYS A 195 8.87 9.34 5.48
N ASN A 196 8.55 8.63 6.56
CA ASN A 196 8.76 9.11 7.94
C ASN A 196 9.87 8.37 8.70
N LEU A 197 10.56 7.44 8.07
CA LEU A 197 11.78 6.86 8.61
C LEU A 197 13.00 7.69 8.15
N ASN A 198 13.02 8.97 8.52
CA ASN A 198 14.29 9.63 8.79
C ASN A 198 14.82 8.96 10.06
N VAL A 199 15.65 7.95 9.89
CA VAL A 199 16.53 7.46 10.95
C VAL A 199 17.47 8.63 11.20
N GLU A 200 17.19 9.46 12.21
CA GLU A 200 18.23 10.20 12.87
C GLU A 200 19.17 9.16 13.45
N GLU A 201 20.32 8.98 12.80
CA GLU A 201 21.45 8.29 13.40
C GLU A 201 21.84 9.10 14.64
N VAL A 202 21.34 8.68 15.80
CA VAL A 202 21.83 9.14 17.09
C VAL A 202 23.22 8.50 17.24
N TYR A 203 24.25 9.22 16.81
CA TYR A 203 25.61 8.95 17.23
C TYR A 203 25.65 9.18 18.75
N LEU A 204 25.66 8.11 19.50
CA LEU A 204 26.06 8.14 20.90
C LEU A 204 27.54 8.48 20.90
N ASP A 205 27.82 9.73 21.23
CA ASP A 205 29.16 10.24 21.44
C ASP A 205 29.73 9.57 22.72
N GLU A 206 30.52 8.51 22.54
CA GLU A 206 31.32 7.90 23.59
C GLU A 206 32.58 8.76 23.82
N SER A 207 32.37 9.90 24.44
CA SER A 207 33.49 10.66 24.99
C SER A 207 33.07 11.32 26.30
N THR A 208 33.26 10.58 27.42
CA THR A 208 33.80 11.20 28.64
C THR A 208 34.07 10.12 29.73
N ASN A 209 35.36 9.94 30.01
CA ASN A 209 36.02 9.41 31.22
C ASN A 209 35.86 7.93 31.54
#